data_86a072fbb67615f6f77898621aca97bd
#
_entry.id   86a072fbb67615f6f77898621aca97bd
#
_cell.length_a   1.000
_cell.length_b   1.000
_cell.length_c   1.000
_cell.angle_alpha   90.00
_cell.angle_beta   90.00
_cell.angle_gamma   90.00
#
_symmetry.space_group_name_H-M   'P 1'
#
loop_
_entity.id
_entity.type
_entity.pdbx_description
1 polymer ?
#
loop_
_entity_poly.entity_id
_entity_poly.type
_entity_poly.pdbx_seq_one_letter_code
_entity_poly.pdbx_strand_id
1 'polypeptide(L)'
;EILKEEQSKKEGLKSDQLLKILVKDFTFDGNEKYSSDELKKLLKEALNKELDYYQLVETTKIITRFYRSNGYLATSYLPPQDINGGIIKIKITEAKLGTIIFDIEDEKKLNLSKEEIRKRILHKVENDGVLNIERLDKNVRNLNKIPGINALAQLEEGKNFGETNVKVTAINTETLFGNTLVDNNGSRSSGYNKITNTLNFDGLFNAGERITFTNVLSGDHHIENNQEESNYYAASSQFPIGYDGMLATFRISKMEYKLSAPFDSTKPSGYSSEYN
;
A
#
# COMPACT_ATOMS: atom_id res chain seq x y z
N GLU A 1 -35.61 -20.88 -10.83
CA GLU A 1 -35.73 -21.36 -9.43
C GLU A 1 -35.17 -20.34 -8.42
N ILE A 2 -33.95 -19.82 -8.61
CA ILE A 2 -33.31 -18.80 -7.74
C ILE A 2 -34.16 -17.53 -7.62
N LEU A 3 -34.76 -17.05 -8.73
CA LEU A 3 -35.64 -15.86 -8.74
C LEU A 3 -36.97 -16.09 -8.01
N LYS A 4 -37.44 -17.32 -7.93
CA LYS A 4 -38.65 -17.68 -7.16
C LYS A 4 -38.34 -17.77 -5.66
N GLU A 5 -37.17 -18.24 -5.27
CA GLU A 5 -36.70 -18.23 -3.86
C GLU A 5 -36.49 -16.83 -3.34
N GLU A 6 -35.93 -15.90 -4.15
CA GLU A 6 -35.78 -14.51 -3.76
C GLU A 6 -37.11 -13.77 -3.65
N GLN A 7 -38.08 -14.07 -4.51
CA GLN A 7 -39.43 -13.53 -4.41
C GLN A 7 -40.20 -14.08 -3.21
N SER A 8 -40.07 -15.38 -2.91
CA SER A 8 -40.65 -16.00 -1.73
C SER A 8 -40.06 -15.47 -0.43
N LYS A 9 -38.73 -15.22 -0.40
CA LYS A 9 -38.09 -14.51 0.72
C LYS A 9 -38.57 -13.06 0.88
N LYS A 10 -38.81 -12.34 -0.23
CA LYS A 10 -39.35 -10.98 -0.19
C LYS A 10 -40.83 -10.93 0.27
N GLU A 11 -41.62 -11.93 0.00
CA GLU A 11 -43.02 -12.00 0.47
C GLU A 11 -43.12 -12.40 1.95
N GLY A 12 -42.28 -13.32 2.44
CA GLY A 12 -42.19 -13.64 3.89
C GLY A 12 -41.72 -12.46 4.73
N LEU A 13 -40.85 -11.60 4.18
CA LEU A 13 -40.31 -10.42 4.86
C LEU A 13 -41.32 -9.25 5.01
N LYS A 14 -42.39 -9.22 4.19
CA LYS A 14 -43.41 -8.16 4.28
C LYS A 14 -44.31 -8.25 5.51
N SER A 15 -44.52 -9.44 6.06
CA SER A 15 -45.32 -9.61 7.30
C SER A 15 -44.60 -9.18 8.55
N ASP A 16 -43.24 -9.34 8.61
CA ASP A 16 -42.40 -8.92 9.74
C ASP A 16 -42.12 -7.40 9.76
N GLN A 17 -42.39 -6.69 8.65
CA GLN A 17 -42.20 -5.24 8.55
C GLN A 17 -43.18 -4.40 9.39
N LEU A 18 -44.27 -5.01 9.86
CA LEU A 18 -45.31 -4.32 10.63
C LEU A 18 -45.00 -4.34 12.15
N LEU A 19 -44.11 -5.20 12.59
CA LEU A 19 -43.74 -5.28 14.02
C LEU A 19 -42.65 -4.26 14.34
N LYS A 20 -43.04 -3.18 15.03
CA LYS A 20 -42.10 -2.18 15.53
C LYS A 20 -41.76 -2.46 16.99
N ILE A 21 -40.49 -2.28 17.33
CA ILE A 21 -39.94 -2.50 18.64
C ILE A 21 -39.45 -1.17 19.20
N LEU A 22 -39.91 -0.78 20.38
CA LEU A 22 -39.34 0.35 21.09
C LEU A 22 -37.97 -0.02 21.65
N VAL A 23 -36.92 0.50 21.04
CA VAL A 23 -35.51 0.23 21.42
C VAL A 23 -35.14 1.00 22.68
N LYS A 24 -34.84 0.31 23.76
CA LYS A 24 -34.41 0.94 25.02
C LYS A 24 -32.90 0.87 25.21
N ASP A 25 -32.26 -0.21 24.78
CA ASP A 25 -30.81 -0.38 24.91
C ASP A 25 -30.28 -1.36 23.85
N PHE A 26 -28.95 -1.34 23.67
CA PHE A 26 -28.21 -2.28 22.85
C PHE A 26 -27.21 -3.04 23.70
N THR A 27 -27.08 -4.34 23.45
CA THR A 27 -26.01 -5.17 23.99
C THR A 27 -25.19 -5.75 22.84
N PHE A 28 -23.89 -5.95 23.08
CA PHE A 28 -22.97 -6.42 22.07
C PHE A 28 -22.31 -7.72 22.52
N ASP A 29 -22.01 -8.57 21.55
CA ASP A 29 -21.34 -9.85 21.74
C ASP A 29 -20.27 -10.01 20.65
N GLY A 30 -19.01 -10.30 21.04
CA GLY A 30 -17.88 -10.48 20.13
C GLY A 30 -17.12 -9.20 19.77
N ASN A 31 -17.31 -8.11 20.54
CA ASN A 31 -16.59 -6.86 20.41
C ASN A 31 -15.33 -6.87 21.30
N GLU A 32 -14.21 -7.41 20.78
CA GLU A 32 -12.94 -7.46 21.51
C GLU A 32 -12.16 -6.12 21.37
N LYS A 33 -12.26 -5.45 20.23
CA LYS A 33 -11.51 -4.23 19.91
C LYS A 33 -12.07 -2.96 20.53
N TYR A 34 -13.39 -2.80 20.55
CA TYR A 34 -14.07 -1.63 21.08
C TYR A 34 -15.00 -1.99 22.21
N SER A 35 -15.03 -1.16 23.26
CA SER A 35 -15.93 -1.37 24.38
C SER A 35 -17.40 -1.22 23.99
N SER A 36 -18.29 -1.91 24.71
CA SER A 36 -19.73 -1.77 24.49
C SER A 36 -20.21 -0.33 24.66
N ASP A 37 -19.60 0.44 25.56
CA ASP A 37 -19.96 1.85 25.78
C ASP A 37 -19.59 2.74 24.60
N GLU A 38 -18.47 2.48 23.91
CA GLU A 38 -18.09 3.19 22.69
C GLU A 38 -19.08 2.88 21.57
N LEU A 39 -19.45 1.61 21.40
CA LEU A 39 -20.40 1.18 20.36
C LEU A 39 -21.81 1.70 20.64
N LYS A 40 -22.27 1.75 21.90
CA LYS A 40 -23.55 2.35 22.27
C LYS A 40 -23.66 3.83 21.86
N LYS A 41 -22.57 4.58 22.00
CA LYS A 41 -22.53 6.00 21.61
C LYS A 41 -22.85 6.21 20.12
N LEU A 42 -22.51 5.26 19.26
CA LEU A 42 -22.77 5.33 17.83
C LEU A 42 -24.26 5.15 17.52
N LEU A 43 -24.98 4.44 18.37
CA LEU A 43 -26.38 4.07 18.18
C LEU A 43 -27.36 4.94 18.97
N LYS A 44 -26.91 6.05 19.54
CA LYS A 44 -27.74 6.96 20.37
C LYS A 44 -29.03 7.42 19.67
N GLU A 45 -28.95 7.65 18.36
CA GLU A 45 -30.09 8.12 17.57
C GLU A 45 -31.19 7.05 17.40
N ALA A 46 -30.86 5.79 17.62
CA ALA A 46 -31.80 4.68 17.55
C ALA A 46 -32.51 4.41 18.91
N LEU A 47 -31.99 4.95 20.02
CA LEU A 47 -32.58 4.79 21.35
C LEU A 47 -33.92 5.54 21.48
N ASN A 48 -34.87 4.91 22.19
CA ASN A 48 -36.22 5.41 22.44
C ASN A 48 -37.05 5.64 21.16
N LYS A 49 -36.67 4.95 20.06
CA LYS A 49 -37.45 4.96 18.81
C LYS A 49 -38.10 3.59 18.57
N GLU A 50 -39.25 3.60 17.94
CA GLU A 50 -39.88 2.40 17.42
C GLU A 50 -39.27 2.06 16.06
N LEU A 51 -38.51 0.98 16.01
CA LEU A 51 -37.81 0.50 14.81
C LEU A 51 -38.39 -0.82 14.35
N ASP A 52 -38.57 -0.97 13.05
CA ASP A 52 -38.83 -2.24 12.41
C ASP A 52 -37.55 -3.06 12.19
N TYR A 53 -37.70 -4.30 11.74
CA TYR A 53 -36.57 -5.20 11.52
C TYR A 53 -35.52 -4.61 10.54
N TYR A 54 -35.95 -3.98 9.45
CA TYR A 54 -35.03 -3.39 8.47
C TYR A 54 -34.24 -2.22 9.06
N GLN A 55 -34.91 -1.38 9.81
CA GLN A 55 -34.27 -0.26 10.50
C GLN A 55 -33.26 -0.74 11.55
N LEU A 56 -33.56 -1.83 12.24
CA LEU A 56 -32.62 -2.47 13.17
C LEU A 56 -31.41 -3.05 12.42
N VAL A 57 -31.61 -3.71 11.27
CA VAL A 57 -30.51 -4.19 10.43
C VAL A 57 -29.64 -3.02 9.94
N GLU A 58 -30.27 -1.91 9.49
CA GLU A 58 -29.48 -0.71 9.10
C GLU A 58 -28.70 -0.13 10.28
N THR A 59 -29.26 -0.18 11.48
CA THR A 59 -28.58 0.25 12.70
C THR A 59 -27.32 -0.60 12.97
N THR A 60 -27.36 -1.92 12.73
CA THR A 60 -26.15 -2.74 12.89
C THR A 60 -25.05 -2.36 11.90
N LYS A 61 -25.41 -1.95 10.67
CA LYS A 61 -24.41 -1.54 9.66
C LYS A 61 -23.60 -0.30 10.08
N ILE A 62 -24.10 0.51 11.02
CA ILE A 62 -23.35 1.63 11.59
C ILE A 62 -22.10 1.10 12.28
N ILE A 63 -22.23 0.02 13.04
CA ILE A 63 -21.09 -0.64 13.72
C ILE A 63 -20.09 -1.17 12.68
N THR A 64 -20.54 -1.92 11.68
CA THR A 64 -19.67 -2.44 10.60
C THR A 64 -18.92 -1.30 9.91
N ARG A 65 -19.60 -0.18 9.60
CA ARG A 65 -18.97 1.01 9.00
C ARG A 65 -17.95 1.65 9.91
N PHE A 66 -18.24 1.74 11.22
CA PHE A 66 -17.31 2.27 12.20
C PHE A 66 -16.02 1.44 12.28
N TYR A 67 -16.09 0.13 12.34
CA TYR A 67 -14.90 -0.74 12.29
C TYR A 67 -14.09 -0.49 11.03
N ARG A 68 -14.76 -0.46 9.87
CA ARG A 68 -14.12 -0.25 8.57
C ARG A 68 -13.44 1.12 8.47
N SER A 69 -14.09 2.19 8.96
CA SER A 69 -13.51 3.54 8.94
C SER A 69 -12.29 3.69 9.87
N ASN A 70 -12.12 2.76 10.81
CA ASN A 70 -10.95 2.67 11.68
C ASN A 70 -9.94 1.61 11.23
N GLY A 71 -10.10 1.09 10.00
CA GLY A 71 -9.17 0.16 9.39
C GLY A 71 -9.35 -1.31 9.79
N TYR A 72 -10.40 -1.67 10.51
CA TYR A 72 -10.65 -3.05 10.96
C TYR A 72 -11.71 -3.73 10.11
N LEU A 73 -11.54 -5.03 9.89
CA LEU A 73 -12.55 -5.86 9.25
C LEU A 73 -13.43 -6.51 10.32
N ALA A 74 -14.71 -6.11 10.35
CA ALA A 74 -15.70 -6.72 11.22
C ALA A 74 -17.07 -6.73 10.53
N THR A 75 -17.91 -7.66 10.92
CA THR A 75 -19.30 -7.76 10.49
C THR A 75 -20.20 -7.76 11.73
N SER A 76 -21.24 -6.94 11.70
CA SER A 76 -22.25 -6.90 12.75
C SER A 76 -23.62 -7.28 12.20
N TYR A 77 -24.36 -8.05 12.96
CA TYR A 77 -25.68 -8.54 12.59
C TYR A 77 -26.58 -8.76 13.79
N LEU A 78 -27.90 -8.87 13.52
CA LEU A 78 -28.89 -9.26 14.51
C LEU A 78 -29.01 -10.78 14.56
N PRO A 79 -28.60 -11.44 15.67
CA PRO A 79 -28.88 -12.87 15.82
C PRO A 79 -30.36 -13.12 16.05
N PRO A 80 -30.87 -14.32 15.79
CA PRO A 80 -32.19 -14.73 16.28
C PRO A 80 -32.24 -14.52 17.77
N GLN A 81 -33.26 -13.77 18.24
CA GLN A 81 -33.39 -13.38 19.65
C GLN A 81 -34.83 -13.06 20.02
N ASP A 82 -35.19 -13.37 21.27
CA ASP A 82 -36.43 -12.89 21.87
C ASP A 82 -36.18 -11.48 22.45
N ILE A 83 -36.90 -10.49 21.95
CA ILE A 83 -36.70 -9.11 22.40
C ILE A 83 -37.56 -8.84 23.60
N ASN A 84 -36.98 -8.93 24.80
CA ASN A 84 -37.63 -8.63 26.05
C ASN A 84 -37.23 -7.21 26.51
N GLY A 85 -38.24 -6.39 26.80
CA GLY A 85 -38.01 -5.06 27.37
C GLY A 85 -37.33 -4.04 26.44
N GLY A 86 -37.26 -4.31 25.12
CA GLY A 86 -36.68 -3.37 24.14
C GLY A 86 -35.14 -3.38 24.11
N ILE A 87 -34.48 -4.42 24.65
CA ILE A 87 -33.02 -4.59 24.58
C ILE A 87 -32.68 -5.40 23.37
N ILE A 88 -31.88 -4.84 22.47
CA ILE A 88 -31.47 -5.47 21.20
C ILE A 88 -30.04 -5.96 21.34
N LYS A 89 -29.84 -7.26 21.12
CA LYS A 89 -28.50 -7.87 21.06
C LYS A 89 -27.96 -7.78 19.65
N ILE A 90 -26.76 -7.20 19.49
CA ILE A 90 -26.01 -7.14 18.23
C ILE A 90 -24.81 -8.08 18.37
N LYS A 91 -24.65 -9.01 17.45
CA LYS A 91 -23.47 -9.85 17.37
C LYS A 91 -22.46 -9.25 16.41
N ILE A 92 -21.19 -9.24 16.83
CA ILE A 92 -20.07 -8.72 16.08
C ILE A 92 -19.09 -9.86 15.86
N THR A 93 -18.63 -10.01 14.64
CA THR A 93 -17.54 -10.92 14.29
C THR A 93 -16.39 -10.08 13.81
N GLU A 94 -15.36 -9.95 14.62
CA GLU A 94 -14.12 -9.27 14.28
C GLU A 94 -13.20 -10.26 13.57
N ALA A 95 -12.57 -9.81 12.47
CA ALA A 95 -11.67 -10.67 11.72
C ALA A 95 -10.34 -10.81 12.46
N LYS A 96 -9.90 -12.04 12.66
CA LYS A 96 -8.60 -12.40 13.22
C LYS A 96 -7.67 -12.82 12.09
N LEU A 97 -6.38 -12.53 12.25
CA LEU A 97 -5.38 -12.97 11.28
C LEU A 97 -5.24 -14.50 11.32
N GLY A 98 -5.55 -15.15 10.23
CA GLY A 98 -5.33 -16.57 10.03
C GLY A 98 -3.93 -16.88 9.50
N THR A 99 -3.85 -17.77 8.52
CA THR A 99 -2.60 -18.18 7.88
C THR A 99 -2.19 -17.19 6.78
N ILE A 100 -0.87 -16.99 6.63
CA ILE A 100 -0.32 -16.28 5.49
C ILE A 100 0.12 -17.29 4.45
N ILE A 101 -0.44 -17.16 3.27
CA ILE A 101 -0.18 -18.02 2.13
C ILE A 101 0.68 -17.23 1.14
N PHE A 102 1.86 -17.76 0.81
CA PHE A 102 2.72 -17.18 -0.22
C PHE A 102 2.54 -17.93 -1.52
N ASP A 103 2.12 -17.20 -2.56
CA ASP A 103 2.02 -17.65 -3.93
C ASP A 103 3.11 -16.95 -4.76
N ILE A 104 4.32 -17.51 -4.73
CA ILE A 104 5.52 -16.95 -5.34
C ILE A 104 6.08 -18.00 -6.29
N GLU A 105 6.14 -17.69 -7.58
CA GLU A 105 6.59 -18.63 -8.61
C GLU A 105 8.06 -19.05 -8.45
N ASP A 106 8.95 -18.10 -8.13
CA ASP A 106 10.39 -18.36 -7.98
C ASP A 106 10.97 -17.50 -6.86
N GLU A 107 11.07 -18.09 -5.66
CA GLU A 107 11.61 -17.42 -4.48
C GLU A 107 13.07 -16.98 -4.65
N LYS A 108 13.85 -17.64 -5.53
CA LYS A 108 15.26 -17.33 -5.74
C LYS A 108 15.50 -16.04 -6.52
N LYS A 109 14.50 -15.59 -7.25
CA LYS A 109 14.55 -14.36 -8.03
C LYS A 109 14.09 -13.15 -7.26
N LEU A 110 13.56 -13.30 -6.04
CA LEU A 110 13.09 -12.18 -5.26
C LEU A 110 14.26 -11.31 -4.76
N ASN A 111 14.12 -9.99 -4.91
CA ASN A 111 15.08 -9.00 -4.40
C ASN A 111 15.03 -8.86 -2.87
N LEU A 112 14.10 -9.55 -2.22
CA LEU A 112 14.00 -9.74 -0.78
C LEU A 112 13.68 -11.19 -0.48
N SER A 113 14.17 -11.68 0.64
CA SER A 113 13.78 -13.00 1.12
C SER A 113 12.29 -13.04 1.46
N LYS A 114 11.66 -14.21 1.30
CA LYS A 114 10.26 -14.46 1.69
C LYS A 114 9.99 -14.08 3.15
N GLU A 115 10.95 -14.36 4.03
CA GLU A 115 10.84 -14.01 5.45
C GLU A 115 10.83 -12.49 5.67
N GLU A 116 11.63 -11.75 4.92
CA GLU A 116 11.66 -10.30 4.98
C GLU A 116 10.36 -9.69 4.41
N ILE A 117 9.83 -10.24 3.31
CA ILE A 117 8.52 -9.87 2.77
C ILE A 117 7.44 -10.11 3.81
N ARG A 118 7.45 -11.27 4.48
CA ARG A 118 6.51 -11.61 5.54
C ARG A 118 6.54 -10.59 6.69
N LYS A 119 7.74 -10.27 7.21
CA LYS A 119 7.90 -9.30 8.29
C LYS A 119 7.35 -7.93 7.91
N ARG A 120 7.60 -7.48 6.68
CA ARG A 120 7.12 -6.19 6.19
C ARG A 120 5.61 -6.14 6.06
N ILE A 121 5.01 -7.18 5.47
CA ILE A 121 3.55 -7.26 5.29
C ILE A 121 2.84 -7.31 6.64
N LEU A 122 3.38 -8.09 7.60
CA LEU A 122 2.75 -8.29 8.91
C LEU A 122 3.05 -7.19 9.92
N HIS A 123 3.92 -6.25 9.60
CA HIS A 123 4.30 -5.23 10.56
C HIS A 123 3.09 -4.46 11.09
N LYS A 124 2.75 -4.67 12.38
CA LYS A 124 1.62 -4.02 13.07
C LYS A 124 0.24 -4.25 12.41
N VAL A 125 0.06 -5.36 11.69
CA VAL A 125 -1.21 -5.70 11.03
C VAL A 125 -2.23 -6.23 12.02
N GLU A 126 -1.79 -6.93 13.04
CA GLU A 126 -2.62 -7.40 14.14
C GLU A 126 -2.49 -6.45 15.32
N ASN A 127 -3.62 -6.02 15.85
CA ASN A 127 -3.70 -5.18 17.02
C ASN A 127 -4.81 -5.69 17.93
N ASP A 128 -4.43 -6.12 19.15
CA ASP A 128 -5.32 -6.75 20.13
C ASP A 128 -6.08 -7.96 19.55
N GLY A 129 -5.41 -8.79 18.75
CA GLY A 129 -5.99 -9.99 18.13
C GLY A 129 -6.88 -9.72 16.91
N VAL A 130 -7.10 -8.47 16.53
CA VAL A 130 -7.98 -8.08 15.42
C VAL A 130 -7.17 -7.61 14.20
N LEU A 131 -7.54 -8.10 13.02
CA LEU A 131 -6.88 -7.77 11.76
C LEU A 131 -7.14 -6.32 11.33
N ASN A 132 -6.07 -5.55 11.18
CA ASN A 132 -6.11 -4.20 10.63
C ASN A 132 -5.79 -4.22 9.12
N ILE A 133 -6.85 -4.10 8.30
CA ILE A 133 -6.73 -4.16 6.84
C ILE A 133 -6.13 -2.89 6.24
N GLU A 134 -6.32 -1.73 6.87
CA GLU A 134 -5.69 -0.48 6.41
C GLU A 134 -4.17 -0.55 6.59
N ARG A 135 -3.72 -1.12 7.71
CA ARG A 135 -2.29 -1.33 7.94
C ARG A 135 -1.70 -2.35 6.97
N LEU A 136 -2.42 -3.45 6.71
CA LEU A 136 -2.02 -4.44 5.72
C LEU A 136 -1.83 -3.79 4.34
N ASP A 137 -2.81 -3.03 3.88
CA ASP A 137 -2.77 -2.34 2.60
C ASP A 137 -1.62 -1.31 2.53
N LYS A 138 -1.41 -0.53 3.60
CA LYS A 138 -0.24 0.36 3.72
C LYS A 138 1.08 -0.40 3.63
N ASN A 139 1.19 -1.55 4.28
CA ASN A 139 2.41 -2.36 4.25
C ASN A 139 2.68 -2.93 2.85
N VAL A 140 1.64 -3.38 2.14
CA VAL A 140 1.76 -3.82 0.73
C VAL A 140 2.21 -2.66 -0.17
N ARG A 141 1.61 -1.47 -0.02
CA ARG A 141 2.07 -0.28 -0.75
C ARG A 141 3.52 0.09 -0.42
N ASN A 142 3.94 -0.04 0.83
CA ASN A 142 5.33 0.22 1.22
C ASN A 142 6.29 -0.83 0.64
N LEU A 143 5.87 -2.10 0.59
CA LEU A 143 6.64 -3.16 -0.05
C LEU A 143 6.83 -2.87 -1.56
N ASN A 144 5.79 -2.38 -2.24
CA ASN A 144 5.84 -2.00 -3.66
C ASN A 144 6.67 -0.74 -3.97
N LYS A 145 7.13 -0.01 -2.95
CA LYS A 145 8.13 1.05 -3.13
C LYS A 145 9.55 0.51 -3.23
N ILE A 146 9.76 -0.74 -2.81
CA ILE A 146 11.07 -1.38 -2.88
C ILE A 146 11.36 -1.74 -4.33
N PRO A 147 12.51 -1.30 -4.87
CA PRO A 147 12.90 -1.58 -6.25
C PRO A 147 12.87 -3.08 -6.56
N GLY A 148 12.34 -3.41 -7.73
CA GLY A 148 12.30 -4.79 -8.20
C GLY A 148 11.24 -5.68 -7.57
N ILE A 149 10.33 -5.14 -6.73
CA ILE A 149 9.25 -5.92 -6.12
C ILE A 149 7.89 -5.38 -6.55
N ASN A 150 7.02 -6.30 -6.95
CA ASN A 150 5.60 -6.05 -7.15
C ASN A 150 4.81 -7.09 -6.37
N ALA A 151 4.12 -6.67 -5.32
CA ALA A 151 3.38 -7.54 -4.43
C ALA A 151 1.90 -7.15 -4.36
N LEU A 152 1.06 -8.17 -4.23
CA LEU A 152 -0.37 -8.05 -4.02
C LEU A 152 -0.76 -8.90 -2.81
N ALA A 153 -1.64 -8.38 -1.96
CA ALA A 153 -2.26 -9.16 -0.90
C ALA A 153 -3.76 -9.29 -1.15
N GLN A 154 -4.26 -10.50 -1.01
CA GLN A 154 -5.68 -10.85 -1.09
C GLN A 154 -6.13 -11.43 0.23
N LEU A 155 -7.36 -11.14 0.61
CA LEU A 155 -7.99 -11.71 1.80
C LEU A 155 -8.82 -12.92 1.37
N GLU A 156 -8.64 -14.04 2.08
CA GLU A 156 -9.37 -15.28 1.89
C GLU A 156 -9.98 -15.72 3.22
N GLU A 157 -11.06 -16.49 3.18
CA GLU A 157 -11.67 -17.06 4.38
C GLU A 157 -10.69 -18.02 5.07
N GLY A 158 -10.55 -17.90 6.39
CA GLY A 158 -9.73 -18.78 7.20
C GLY A 158 -10.40 -20.12 7.48
N LYS A 159 -9.68 -21.01 8.17
CA LYS A 159 -10.20 -22.33 8.55
C LYS A 159 -11.24 -22.27 9.66
N ASN A 160 -11.08 -21.34 10.60
CA ASN A 160 -11.97 -21.16 11.71
C ASN A 160 -12.88 -19.94 11.47
N PHE A 161 -14.05 -19.96 12.09
CA PHE A 161 -14.99 -18.84 12.01
C PHE A 161 -14.35 -17.54 12.53
N GLY A 162 -14.45 -16.48 11.76
CA GLY A 162 -13.85 -15.17 12.06
C GLY A 162 -12.37 -15.04 11.71
N GLU A 163 -11.70 -16.08 11.23
CA GLU A 163 -10.34 -15.98 10.71
C GLU A 163 -10.32 -15.51 9.25
N THR A 164 -9.31 -14.71 8.92
CA THR A 164 -9.05 -14.24 7.57
C THR A 164 -7.60 -14.54 7.21
N ASN A 165 -7.41 -15.35 6.18
CA ASN A 165 -6.10 -15.63 5.61
C ASN A 165 -5.65 -14.48 4.71
N VAL A 166 -4.34 -14.24 4.67
CA VAL A 166 -3.72 -13.28 3.75
C VAL A 166 -2.91 -14.04 2.71
N LYS A 167 -3.39 -14.06 1.48
CA LYS A 167 -2.65 -14.60 0.34
C LYS A 167 -1.79 -13.50 -0.25
N VAL A 168 -0.47 -13.72 -0.29
CA VAL A 168 0.51 -12.79 -0.81
C VAL A 168 1.09 -13.37 -2.10
N THR A 169 0.88 -12.65 -3.19
CA THR A 169 1.55 -12.89 -4.46
C THR A 169 2.64 -11.84 -4.62
N ALA A 170 3.87 -12.25 -4.86
CA ALA A 170 4.97 -11.34 -5.15
C ALA A 170 5.71 -11.81 -6.40
N ILE A 171 5.94 -10.88 -7.30
CA ILE A 171 6.71 -11.07 -8.52
C ILE A 171 7.87 -10.09 -8.55
N ASN A 172 8.99 -10.53 -9.11
CA ASN A 172 10.07 -9.62 -9.45
C ASN A 172 9.78 -8.88 -10.74
N THR A 173 10.23 -7.63 -10.76
CA THR A 173 10.42 -6.90 -12.00
C THR A 173 11.83 -7.16 -12.54
N GLU A 174 12.19 -6.56 -13.66
CA GLU A 174 13.53 -6.66 -14.22
C GLU A 174 14.58 -6.19 -13.22
N THR A 175 15.62 -7.00 -13.01
CA THR A 175 16.70 -6.72 -12.07
C THR A 175 17.81 -5.86 -12.68
N LEU A 176 17.92 -5.85 -13.99
CA LEU A 176 18.87 -5.04 -14.77
C LEU A 176 18.12 -4.35 -15.91
N PHE A 177 18.11 -3.05 -15.89
CA PHE A 177 17.50 -2.26 -16.96
C PHE A 177 18.20 -0.91 -17.08
N GLY A 178 18.09 -0.32 -18.25
CA GLY A 178 18.69 0.98 -18.50
C GLY A 178 18.04 1.69 -19.67
N ASN A 179 18.38 2.95 -19.82
CA ASN A 179 17.94 3.76 -20.93
C ASN A 179 19.03 4.71 -21.39
N THR A 180 19.01 5.04 -22.67
CA THR A 180 19.81 6.11 -23.27
C THR A 180 18.85 7.16 -23.80
N LEU A 181 19.02 8.40 -23.37
CA LEU A 181 18.31 9.58 -23.88
C LEU A 181 19.28 10.42 -24.65
N VAL A 182 18.90 10.79 -25.86
CA VAL A 182 19.63 11.76 -26.71
C VAL A 182 18.76 12.99 -26.89
N ASP A 183 19.25 14.14 -26.50
CA ASP A 183 18.54 15.41 -26.63
C ASP A 183 19.50 16.57 -26.98
N ASN A 184 18.93 17.72 -27.34
CA ASN A 184 19.66 18.95 -27.66
C ASN A 184 19.35 20.07 -26.64
N ASN A 185 19.04 19.71 -25.39
CA ASN A 185 18.71 20.67 -24.32
C ASN A 185 19.95 21.22 -23.61
N GLY A 186 21.13 21.07 -24.19
CA GLY A 186 22.37 21.63 -23.66
C GLY A 186 22.47 23.15 -23.85
N SER A 187 23.58 23.71 -23.43
CA SER A 187 23.87 25.11 -23.57
C SER A 187 25.00 25.35 -24.61
N ARG A 188 25.05 26.56 -25.18
CA ARG A 188 26.13 26.92 -26.11
C ARG A 188 27.52 26.79 -25.47
N SER A 189 27.64 26.98 -24.16
CA SER A 189 28.92 26.97 -23.46
C SER A 189 29.37 25.59 -23.03
N SER A 190 28.46 24.61 -22.90
CA SER A 190 28.75 23.26 -22.44
C SER A 190 28.41 22.15 -23.43
N GLY A 191 27.99 22.54 -24.65
CA GLY A 191 27.51 21.64 -25.68
C GLY A 191 25.99 21.52 -25.74
N TYR A 192 25.41 21.63 -26.94
CA TYR A 192 23.95 21.52 -27.15
C TYR A 192 23.46 20.08 -27.07
N ASN A 193 24.21 19.17 -27.65
CA ASN A 193 23.81 17.78 -27.74
C ASN A 193 24.18 17.05 -26.46
N LYS A 194 23.21 16.30 -25.89
CA LYS A 194 23.40 15.51 -24.68
C LYS A 194 23.06 14.06 -24.94
N ILE A 195 23.84 13.17 -24.35
CA ILE A 195 23.56 11.75 -24.25
C ILE A 195 23.55 11.43 -22.79
N THR A 196 22.39 11.01 -22.28
CA THR A 196 22.22 10.55 -20.89
C THR A 196 22.05 9.04 -20.90
N ASN A 197 22.96 8.34 -20.26
CA ASN A 197 22.87 6.90 -20.05
C ASN A 197 22.55 6.64 -18.58
N THR A 198 21.55 5.79 -18.33
CA THR A 198 21.19 5.34 -16.98
C THR A 198 21.16 3.82 -16.97
N LEU A 199 21.79 3.22 -15.99
CA LEU A 199 21.81 1.77 -15.76
C LEU A 199 21.42 1.51 -14.32
N ASN A 200 20.42 0.64 -14.13
CA ASN A 200 19.87 0.28 -12.82
C ASN A 200 20.07 -1.20 -12.55
N PHE A 201 20.46 -1.50 -11.34
CA PHE A 201 20.54 -2.85 -10.79
C PHE A 201 19.67 -2.92 -9.53
N ASP A 202 18.66 -3.77 -9.55
CA ASP A 202 17.77 -4.01 -8.43
C ASP A 202 18.10 -5.34 -7.76
N GLY A 203 18.26 -5.34 -6.44
CA GLY A 203 18.40 -6.56 -5.63
C GLY A 203 19.71 -7.31 -5.79
N LEU A 204 20.83 -6.68 -6.12
CA LEU A 204 22.14 -7.35 -6.21
C LEU A 204 22.53 -8.05 -4.90
N PHE A 205 22.13 -7.50 -3.75
CA PHE A 205 22.43 -8.01 -2.41
C PHE A 205 21.20 -8.64 -1.73
N ASN A 206 20.08 -8.77 -2.41
CA ASN A 206 18.79 -9.24 -1.87
C ASN A 206 18.32 -8.46 -0.63
N ALA A 207 18.67 -7.18 -0.54
CA ALA A 207 18.30 -6.27 0.54
C ALA A 207 17.21 -5.25 0.11
N GLY A 208 16.67 -5.41 -1.09
CA GLY A 208 15.67 -4.49 -1.67
C GLY A 208 16.28 -3.17 -2.14
N GLU A 209 17.56 -3.18 -2.47
CA GLU A 209 18.29 -2.01 -2.93
C GLU A 209 18.21 -1.83 -4.45
N ARG A 210 18.39 -0.58 -4.88
CA ARG A 210 18.68 -0.19 -6.25
C ARG A 210 20.04 0.50 -6.31
N ILE A 211 20.89 0.05 -7.22
CA ILE A 211 22.12 0.74 -7.59
C ILE A 211 21.91 1.33 -8.96
N THR A 212 22.14 2.65 -9.08
CA THR A 212 21.99 3.39 -10.34
C THR A 212 23.31 4.01 -10.73
N PHE A 213 23.74 3.79 -11.97
CA PHE A 213 24.82 4.49 -12.61
C PHE A 213 24.23 5.44 -13.64
N THR A 214 24.66 6.71 -13.60
CA THR A 214 24.25 7.73 -14.56
C THR A 214 25.49 8.35 -15.18
N ASN A 215 25.50 8.44 -16.51
CA ASN A 215 26.51 9.16 -17.26
C ASN A 215 25.81 10.15 -18.18
N VAL A 216 26.21 11.41 -18.14
CA VAL A 216 25.76 12.45 -19.08
C VAL A 216 26.97 12.97 -19.82
N LEU A 217 26.93 12.86 -21.13
CA LEU A 217 27.90 13.41 -22.04
C LEU A 217 27.24 14.57 -22.77
N SER A 218 27.89 15.74 -22.81
CA SER A 218 27.43 16.83 -23.64
C SER A 218 28.59 17.38 -24.48
N GLY A 219 28.31 17.77 -25.72
CA GLY A 219 29.30 18.30 -26.63
C GLY A 219 28.67 18.78 -27.93
N ASP A 220 29.41 19.52 -28.72
CA ASP A 220 29.02 19.92 -30.06
C ASP A 220 30.06 19.39 -31.05
N HIS A 221 29.76 18.32 -31.77
CA HIS A 221 30.68 17.64 -32.69
C HIS A 221 30.76 18.29 -34.08
N HIS A 222 30.05 19.41 -34.32
CA HIS A 222 29.94 20.01 -35.67
C HIS A 222 30.83 21.22 -35.96
N ILE A 223 31.61 21.68 -34.98
CA ILE A 223 32.47 22.84 -35.19
C ILE A 223 33.93 22.42 -34.95
N GLU A 224 34.73 22.41 -36.02
CA GLU A 224 36.10 21.88 -36.08
C GLU A 224 37.11 22.40 -35.05
N ASN A 225 36.78 23.37 -34.21
CA ASN A 225 37.70 23.95 -33.21
C ASN A 225 37.12 24.20 -31.82
N ASN A 226 35.86 23.86 -31.54
CA ASN A 226 35.25 24.09 -30.22
C ASN A 226 35.10 22.78 -29.47
N GLN A 227 36.00 22.55 -28.53
CA GLN A 227 36.00 21.42 -27.63
C GLN A 227 35.15 21.76 -26.38
N GLU A 228 33.87 22.05 -26.62
CA GLU A 228 32.90 22.16 -25.53
C GLU A 228 32.53 20.77 -25.09
N GLU A 229 32.85 20.41 -23.89
CA GLU A 229 32.54 19.09 -23.38
C GLU A 229 32.15 19.22 -21.90
N SER A 230 31.08 18.54 -21.51
CA SER A 230 30.77 18.35 -20.13
C SER A 230 30.42 16.87 -19.89
N ASN A 231 31.12 16.27 -18.97
CA ASN A 231 30.95 14.89 -18.59
C ASN A 231 30.49 14.84 -17.13
N TYR A 232 29.31 14.22 -16.89
CA TYR A 232 28.80 13.97 -15.57
C TYR A 232 28.69 12.48 -15.35
N TYR A 233 29.18 12.05 -14.20
CA TYR A 233 29.11 10.67 -13.75
C TYR A 233 28.51 10.65 -12.35
N ALA A 234 27.57 9.76 -12.10
CA ALA A 234 27.02 9.53 -10.78
C ALA A 234 26.80 8.06 -10.52
N ALA A 235 27.02 7.66 -9.29
CA ALA A 235 26.59 6.38 -8.74
C ALA A 235 25.73 6.66 -7.53
N SER A 236 24.59 5.99 -7.43
CA SER A 236 23.72 6.08 -6.25
C SER A 236 23.27 4.71 -5.83
N SER A 237 23.07 4.55 -4.51
CA SER A 237 22.45 3.38 -3.93
C SER A 237 21.25 3.82 -3.09
N GLN A 238 20.13 3.19 -3.33
CA GLN A 238 18.88 3.38 -2.57
C GLN A 238 18.51 2.07 -1.91
N PHE A 239 18.13 2.11 -0.63
CA PHE A 239 17.70 0.91 0.11
C PHE A 239 16.63 1.24 1.14
N PRO A 240 15.76 0.26 1.47
CA PRO A 240 14.68 0.44 2.43
C PRO A 240 15.23 0.44 3.87
N ILE A 241 14.73 1.38 4.68
CA ILE A 241 15.00 1.43 6.13
C ILE A 241 13.74 1.09 6.90
N GLY A 242 13.84 0.11 7.82
CA GLY A 242 12.71 -0.33 8.63
C GLY A 242 11.55 -0.87 7.78
N TYR A 243 10.33 -0.79 8.31
CA TYR A 243 9.14 -1.38 7.69
C TYR A 243 8.07 -0.35 7.32
N ASP A 244 8.27 0.91 7.64
CA ASP A 244 7.28 1.98 7.42
C ASP A 244 7.41 2.69 6.06
N GLY A 245 8.22 2.13 5.14
CA GLY A 245 8.35 2.61 3.76
C GLY A 245 9.33 3.77 3.58
N MET A 246 10.27 3.95 4.53
CA MET A 246 11.40 4.86 4.38
C MET A 246 12.44 4.27 3.44
N LEU A 247 13.01 5.13 2.58
CA LEU A 247 14.13 4.80 1.71
C LEU A 247 15.28 5.75 2.01
N ALA A 248 16.48 5.22 2.14
CA ALA A 248 17.71 6.00 2.18
C ALA A 248 18.37 5.97 0.80
N THR A 249 18.94 7.09 0.40
CA THR A 249 19.68 7.19 -0.85
C THR A 249 21.03 7.81 -0.57
N PHE A 250 22.08 7.16 -1.05
CA PHE A 250 23.45 7.70 -1.07
C PHE A 250 23.82 7.94 -2.52
N ARG A 251 24.42 9.07 -2.79
CA ARG A 251 24.90 9.44 -4.12
C ARG A 251 26.30 10.02 -4.04
N ILE A 252 27.13 9.61 -5.00
CA ILE A 252 28.40 10.25 -5.31
C ILE A 252 28.34 10.68 -6.76
N SER A 253 28.85 11.87 -7.05
CA SER A 253 28.93 12.36 -8.42
C SER A 253 30.22 13.11 -8.69
N LYS A 254 30.61 13.12 -9.97
CA LYS A 254 31.73 13.87 -10.50
C LYS A 254 31.30 14.55 -11.79
N MET A 255 31.62 15.82 -11.92
CA MET A 255 31.44 16.60 -13.17
C MET A 255 32.75 17.14 -13.63
N GLU A 256 33.05 16.95 -14.89
CA GLU A 256 34.17 17.55 -15.61
C GLU A 256 33.61 18.42 -16.73
N TYR A 257 34.13 19.59 -16.92
CA TYR A 257 33.68 20.51 -17.97
C TYR A 257 34.79 21.31 -18.59
N LYS A 258 34.62 21.63 -19.88
CA LYS A 258 35.37 22.62 -20.62
C LYS A 258 34.36 23.58 -21.26
N LEU A 259 34.49 24.84 -20.97
CA LEU A 259 33.61 25.88 -21.52
C LEU A 259 34.25 26.54 -22.73
N SER A 260 33.43 26.89 -23.74
CA SER A 260 33.88 27.69 -24.88
C SER A 260 33.15 29.04 -24.94
N ALA A 261 32.76 29.51 -26.11
CA ALA A 261 32.14 30.82 -26.28
C ALA A 261 31.00 31.10 -25.27
N PRO A 262 30.98 32.30 -24.65
CA PRO A 262 31.83 33.47 -24.85
C PRO A 262 33.17 33.46 -24.07
N PHE A 263 33.58 32.34 -23.53
CA PHE A 263 34.75 32.19 -22.65
C PHE A 263 36.03 31.72 -23.37
N ASP A 264 36.04 31.82 -24.73
CA ASP A 264 37.14 31.28 -25.56
C ASP A 264 38.53 31.79 -25.18
N SER A 265 38.62 33.04 -24.70
CA SER A 265 39.89 33.64 -24.28
C SER A 265 40.49 33.06 -23.01
N THR A 266 39.65 32.49 -22.15
CA THR A 266 40.06 31.95 -20.85
C THR A 266 40.03 30.44 -20.81
N LYS A 267 39.26 29.76 -21.71
CA LYS A 267 39.04 28.30 -21.78
C LYS A 267 38.91 27.67 -20.40
N PRO A 268 37.99 28.15 -19.56
CA PRO A 268 37.86 27.63 -18.22
C PRO A 268 37.47 26.16 -18.25
N SER A 269 38.16 25.37 -17.46
CA SER A 269 37.86 23.97 -17.23
C SER A 269 37.88 23.70 -15.72
N GLY A 270 37.16 22.72 -15.27
CA GLY A 270 37.10 22.39 -13.87
C GLY A 270 36.46 21.02 -13.59
N TYR A 271 36.45 20.67 -12.32
CA TYR A 271 35.74 19.50 -11.81
C TYR A 271 35.00 19.85 -10.53
N SER A 272 33.90 19.17 -10.31
CA SER A 272 33.15 19.23 -9.06
C SER A 272 32.86 17.80 -8.61
N SER A 273 32.89 17.57 -7.31
CA SER A 273 32.49 16.30 -6.70
C SER A 273 31.49 16.57 -5.59
N GLU A 274 30.45 15.77 -5.52
CA GLU A 274 29.38 15.89 -4.53
C GLU A 274 29.12 14.54 -3.88
N TYR A 275 28.89 14.56 -2.56
CA TYR A 275 28.58 13.40 -1.74
C TYR A 275 27.32 13.73 -0.92
N ASN A 276 26.24 13.00 -1.15
CA ASN A 276 24.94 13.16 -0.47
C ASN A 276 24.45 11.86 0.12
#